data_729a53657b8ab7ca2a62f73e85342cb6
#
_entry.id   729a53657b8ab7ca2a62f73e85342cb6
#
_cell.length_a   1.000
_cell.length_b   1.000
_cell.length_c   1.000
_cell.angle_alpha   90.00
_cell.angle_beta   90.00
_cell.angle_gamma   90.00
#
_symmetry.space_group_name_H-M   'P 1'
#
loop_
_entity.id
_entity.type
_entity.pdbx_description
1 polymer ?
#
loop_
_entity_poly.entity_id
_entity_poly.type
_entity_poly.pdbx_seq_one_letter_code
_entity_poly.pdbx_strand_id
1 'polypeptide(L)'
;MRNRYLLYVLVLALSIVNCQLSIAQKQLYILHSSDTHSRIDPIEAKQSTRNANMGGVARRAGFVNQFRQEHPDMLLFDCGDISQGTPYYNLYQGELEIKSMNLMKYDAMTIGNHEFDFGLDNMARLFKMANFPIVCSNYDFEGTVLEGLVKPYVVLKRNGVKIGVFALCPQLEGLVQQSKCEGIVYHKPAAVANRMAMILREQEKCDVVICLSHLGIVPNPGVDDVYDNAIVPQTHGIDLVLGGHTHTFLEKPERVKDADGKEVPIMHIGNNGVYMSQTVINLQKK
;
A
#
# COMPACT_ATOMS: atom_id res chain seq x y z
N MET A 1 31.08 59.57 -4.28
CA MET A 1 31.12 58.28 -5.03
C MET A 1 31.12 57.06 -4.09
N ARG A 2 31.74 57.15 -2.90
CA ARG A 2 31.88 55.99 -1.97
C ARG A 2 30.56 55.44 -1.36
N ASN A 3 29.52 56.28 -1.17
CA ASN A 3 28.23 55.85 -0.61
C ASN A 3 27.29 55.14 -1.62
N ARG A 4 27.50 55.32 -2.93
CA ARG A 4 26.67 54.62 -3.92
C ARG A 4 27.08 53.15 -4.08
N TYR A 5 28.36 52.82 -3.93
CA TYR A 5 28.84 51.44 -3.99
C TYR A 5 28.41 50.61 -2.76
N LEU A 6 28.34 51.22 -1.58
CA LEU A 6 27.86 50.55 -0.37
C LEU A 6 26.37 50.15 -0.50
N LEU A 7 25.56 51.03 -1.13
CA LEU A 7 24.14 50.74 -1.34
C LEU A 7 23.93 49.60 -2.34
N TYR A 8 24.72 49.53 -3.42
CA TYR A 8 24.65 48.44 -4.40
C TYR A 8 25.09 47.09 -3.81
N VAL A 9 26.13 47.07 -2.98
CA VAL A 9 26.60 45.87 -2.30
C VAL A 9 25.54 45.35 -1.28
N LEU A 10 24.89 46.29 -0.56
CA LEU A 10 23.80 45.91 0.39
C LEU A 10 22.57 45.37 -0.33
N VAL A 11 22.17 45.96 -1.48
CA VAL A 11 21.04 45.49 -2.28
C VAL A 11 21.33 44.14 -2.92
N LEU A 12 22.57 43.93 -3.39
CA LEU A 12 22.98 42.64 -3.93
C LEU A 12 23.03 41.56 -2.85
N ALA A 13 23.52 41.88 -1.63
CA ALA A 13 23.53 40.95 -0.51
C ALA A 13 22.13 40.59 -0.03
N LEU A 14 21.19 41.53 0.01
CA LEU A 14 19.78 41.30 0.33
C LEU A 14 19.04 40.48 -0.73
N SER A 15 19.36 40.66 -2.02
CA SER A 15 18.77 39.85 -3.09
C SER A 15 19.30 38.40 -3.10
N ILE A 16 20.56 38.17 -2.70
CA ILE A 16 21.13 36.82 -2.57
C ILE A 16 20.53 36.10 -1.34
N VAL A 17 20.25 36.81 -0.24
CA VAL A 17 19.63 36.23 0.97
C VAL A 17 18.17 35.87 0.73
N ASN A 18 17.44 36.63 -0.11
CA ASN A 18 16.05 36.30 -0.47
C ASN A 18 15.92 35.16 -1.50
N CYS A 19 16.99 34.77 -2.18
CA CYS A 19 16.97 33.68 -3.17
C CYS A 19 17.24 32.28 -2.55
N GLN A 20 17.49 32.17 -1.23
CA GLN A 20 17.93 30.91 -0.63
C GLN A 20 16.95 30.26 0.35
N LEU A 21 15.68 30.63 0.39
CA LEU A 21 14.71 29.97 1.27
C LEU A 21 13.46 29.47 0.53
N SER A 22 13.59 29.04 -0.70
CA SER A 22 12.68 28.04 -1.25
C SER A 22 13.14 26.70 -0.67
N ILE A 23 12.81 26.43 0.59
CA ILE A 23 13.04 25.14 1.22
C ILE A 23 12.12 24.18 0.51
N ALA A 24 12.67 23.38 -0.41
CA ALA A 24 11.92 22.37 -1.11
C ALA A 24 11.15 21.52 -0.08
N GLN A 25 9.83 21.64 -0.11
CA GLN A 25 8.94 20.81 0.72
C GLN A 25 9.24 19.36 0.36
N LYS A 26 9.62 18.56 1.34
CA LYS A 26 9.88 17.13 1.09
C LYS A 26 8.58 16.47 0.66
N GLN A 27 8.62 15.78 -0.46
CA GLN A 27 7.49 15.01 -0.99
C GLN A 27 7.81 13.53 -0.93
N LEU A 28 6.82 12.75 -0.55
CA LEU A 28 6.86 11.30 -0.60
C LEU A 28 5.88 10.84 -1.68
N TYR A 29 6.41 10.23 -2.73
CA TYR A 29 5.65 9.68 -3.84
C TYR A 29 5.35 8.20 -3.59
N ILE A 30 4.09 7.82 -3.73
CA ILE A 30 3.63 6.45 -3.46
C ILE A 30 2.78 5.99 -4.63
N LEU A 31 3.12 4.83 -5.18
CA LEU A 31 2.24 4.06 -6.05
C LEU A 31 1.67 2.88 -5.26
N HIS A 32 0.41 2.51 -5.52
CA HIS A 32 -0.09 1.23 -5.06
C HIS A 32 -0.89 0.50 -6.13
N SER A 33 -0.84 -0.84 -6.06
CA SER A 33 -1.69 -1.79 -6.75
C SER A 33 -2.50 -2.59 -5.73
N SER A 34 -3.58 -3.21 -6.20
CA SER A 34 -4.45 -4.10 -5.43
C SER A 34 -5.25 -4.98 -6.37
N ASP A 35 -5.69 -6.14 -5.89
CA ASP A 35 -6.65 -7.01 -6.60
C ASP A 35 -6.23 -7.27 -8.05
N THR A 36 -4.94 -7.57 -8.25
CA THR A 36 -4.42 -7.74 -9.61
C THR A 36 -4.82 -9.06 -10.24
N HIS A 37 -5.25 -10.03 -9.42
CA HIS A 37 -5.91 -11.28 -9.83
C HIS A 37 -5.22 -11.97 -10.99
N SER A 38 -3.91 -12.22 -10.84
CA SER A 38 -3.08 -12.91 -11.84
C SER A 38 -3.17 -12.34 -13.25
N ARG A 39 -3.50 -11.05 -13.38
CA ARG A 39 -3.63 -10.39 -14.67
C ARG A 39 -2.25 -10.15 -15.29
N ILE A 40 -1.70 -11.20 -15.89
CA ILE A 40 -0.41 -11.18 -16.59
C ILE A 40 -0.57 -10.50 -17.95
N ASP A 41 -1.56 -10.95 -18.75
CA ASP A 41 -1.90 -10.34 -20.02
C ASP A 41 -2.93 -9.21 -19.87
N PRO A 42 -2.99 -8.28 -20.82
CA PRO A 42 -4.08 -7.31 -20.90
C PRO A 42 -5.44 -7.99 -20.99
N ILE A 43 -6.49 -7.28 -20.56
CA ILE A 43 -7.87 -7.76 -20.65
C ILE A 43 -8.28 -7.86 -22.13
N GLU A 44 -8.70 -9.04 -22.57
CA GLU A 44 -9.20 -9.23 -23.93
C GLU A 44 -10.54 -8.51 -24.15
N ALA A 45 -10.77 -8.01 -25.37
CA ALA A 45 -12.00 -7.31 -25.71
C ALA A 45 -13.27 -8.17 -25.50
N LYS A 46 -13.16 -9.51 -25.63
CA LYS A 46 -14.28 -10.43 -25.36
C LYS A 46 -14.61 -10.56 -23.87
N GLN A 47 -13.66 -10.23 -22.96
CA GLN A 47 -13.87 -10.31 -21.51
C GLN A 47 -14.48 -9.00 -20.96
N SER A 48 -14.13 -7.86 -21.54
CA SER A 48 -14.67 -6.56 -21.16
C SER A 48 -14.52 -5.57 -22.31
N THR A 49 -15.60 -4.93 -22.72
CA THR A 49 -15.55 -3.83 -23.71
C THR A 49 -14.99 -2.54 -23.07
N ARG A 50 -15.33 -2.28 -21.81
CA ARG A 50 -14.89 -1.06 -21.09
C ARG A 50 -13.39 -1.04 -20.84
N ASN A 51 -12.81 -2.18 -20.45
CA ASN A 51 -11.42 -2.31 -20.07
C ASN A 51 -10.60 -3.10 -21.12
N ALA A 52 -11.10 -3.21 -22.35
CA ALA A 52 -10.42 -3.89 -23.44
C ALA A 52 -9.00 -3.36 -23.63
N ASN A 53 -8.05 -4.29 -23.71
CA ASN A 53 -6.60 -4.00 -23.82
C ASN A 53 -5.99 -3.23 -22.64
N MET A 54 -6.69 -3.08 -21.50
CA MET A 54 -6.13 -2.48 -20.27
C MET A 54 -5.51 -3.54 -19.37
N GLY A 55 -4.75 -3.10 -18.36
CA GLY A 55 -4.05 -3.98 -17.44
C GLY A 55 -2.84 -4.68 -18.08
N GLY A 56 -2.45 -5.79 -17.48
CA GLY A 56 -1.28 -6.57 -17.88
C GLY A 56 0.02 -6.15 -17.20
N VAL A 57 0.81 -7.16 -16.82
CA VAL A 57 2.04 -6.96 -16.03
C VAL A 57 3.09 -6.13 -16.76
N ALA A 58 3.24 -6.31 -18.08
CA ALA A 58 4.24 -5.57 -18.85
C ALA A 58 3.97 -4.06 -18.87
N ARG A 59 2.69 -3.64 -19.00
CA ARG A 59 2.32 -2.22 -18.97
C ARG A 59 2.49 -1.64 -17.57
N ARG A 60 2.08 -2.37 -16.54
CA ARG A 60 2.29 -1.98 -15.14
C ARG A 60 3.76 -1.78 -14.85
N ALA A 61 4.62 -2.71 -15.27
CA ALA A 61 6.07 -2.59 -15.12
C ALA A 61 6.66 -1.38 -15.89
N GLY A 62 6.18 -1.13 -17.10
CA GLY A 62 6.55 0.05 -17.88
C GLY A 62 6.22 1.35 -17.16
N PHE A 63 4.98 1.48 -16.66
CA PHE A 63 4.53 2.64 -15.90
C PHE A 63 5.35 2.84 -14.61
N VAL A 64 5.54 1.78 -13.81
CA VAL A 64 6.35 1.84 -12.58
C VAL A 64 7.79 2.26 -12.87
N ASN A 65 8.39 1.73 -13.94
CA ASN A 65 9.75 2.08 -14.31
C ASN A 65 9.87 3.55 -14.74
N GLN A 66 8.94 4.05 -15.56
CA GLN A 66 8.90 5.46 -15.94
C GLN A 66 8.74 6.35 -14.70
N PHE A 67 7.76 6.07 -13.86
CA PHE A 67 7.50 6.84 -12.64
C PHE A 67 8.71 6.86 -11.69
N ARG A 68 9.42 5.74 -11.59
CA ARG A 68 10.64 5.65 -10.76
C ARG A 68 11.82 6.44 -11.34
N GLN A 69 11.91 6.63 -12.65
CA GLN A 69 12.91 7.52 -13.26
C GLN A 69 12.65 8.98 -12.87
N GLU A 70 11.39 9.40 -12.80
CA GLU A 70 10.97 10.73 -12.39
C GLU A 70 11.06 10.94 -10.86
N HIS A 71 10.79 9.86 -10.10
CA HIS A 71 10.75 9.86 -8.63
C HIS A 71 11.57 8.68 -8.07
N PRO A 72 12.92 8.77 -8.03
CA PRO A 72 13.78 7.63 -7.63
C PRO A 72 13.52 7.09 -6.23
N ASP A 73 13.06 7.95 -5.33
CA ASP A 73 12.75 7.62 -3.93
C ASP A 73 11.27 7.26 -3.69
N MET A 74 10.52 6.98 -4.76
CA MET A 74 9.13 6.52 -4.63
C MET A 74 9.00 5.23 -3.82
N LEU A 75 7.82 5.02 -3.25
CA LEU A 75 7.39 3.76 -2.65
C LEU A 75 6.38 3.07 -3.56
N LEU A 76 6.42 1.74 -3.56
CA LEU A 76 5.50 0.90 -4.33
C LEU A 76 4.91 -0.18 -3.42
N PHE A 77 3.59 -0.18 -3.23
CA PHE A 77 2.88 -1.12 -2.36
C PHE A 77 1.84 -1.93 -3.12
N ASP A 78 1.49 -3.09 -2.56
CA ASP A 78 0.34 -3.88 -2.99
C ASP A 78 -0.59 -4.17 -1.80
N CYS A 79 -1.89 -4.07 -2.06
CA CYS A 79 -2.92 -4.25 -1.04
C CYS A 79 -3.61 -5.61 -1.10
N GLY A 80 -2.92 -6.64 -1.61
CA GLY A 80 -3.39 -8.04 -1.60
C GLY A 80 -4.23 -8.43 -2.83
N ASP A 81 -4.64 -9.69 -2.84
CA ASP A 81 -5.33 -10.35 -3.96
C ASP A 81 -4.54 -10.24 -5.27
N ILE A 82 -3.24 -10.54 -5.20
CA ILE A 82 -2.42 -10.74 -6.40
C ILE A 82 -2.79 -12.03 -7.11
N SER A 83 -3.33 -12.97 -6.37
CA SER A 83 -3.68 -14.34 -6.73
C SER A 83 -5.05 -14.46 -7.34
N GLN A 84 -5.33 -15.60 -8.03
CA GLN A 84 -6.63 -15.98 -8.60
C GLN A 84 -7.07 -15.12 -9.81
N GLY A 85 -7.90 -15.65 -10.69
CA GLY A 85 -8.61 -14.91 -11.75
C GLY A 85 -8.20 -15.24 -13.18
N THR A 86 -7.03 -15.81 -13.43
CA THR A 86 -6.61 -16.18 -14.79
C THR A 86 -6.00 -17.60 -14.83
N PRO A 87 -5.93 -18.24 -16.03
CA PRO A 87 -5.28 -19.54 -16.18
C PRO A 87 -3.82 -19.60 -15.69
N TYR A 88 -3.12 -18.46 -15.69
CA TYR A 88 -1.75 -18.37 -15.16
C TYR A 88 -1.69 -18.79 -13.69
N TYR A 89 -2.66 -18.38 -12.89
CA TYR A 89 -2.72 -18.77 -11.48
C TYR A 89 -2.88 -20.28 -11.31
N ASN A 90 -3.74 -20.91 -12.11
CA ASN A 90 -3.93 -22.36 -12.05
C ASN A 90 -2.67 -23.12 -12.42
N LEU A 91 -1.86 -22.59 -13.34
CA LEU A 91 -0.63 -23.24 -13.82
C LEU A 91 0.57 -22.96 -12.91
N TYR A 92 0.72 -21.72 -12.42
CA TYR A 92 1.93 -21.26 -11.73
C TYR A 92 1.70 -20.92 -10.25
N GLN A 93 0.44 -20.96 -9.78
CA GLN A 93 0.06 -20.82 -8.38
C GLN A 93 0.63 -19.56 -7.69
N GLY A 94 0.69 -18.44 -8.41
CA GLY A 94 1.17 -17.15 -7.88
C GLY A 94 2.67 -16.87 -8.12
N GLU A 95 3.42 -17.78 -8.74
CA GLU A 95 4.86 -17.60 -8.95
C GLU A 95 5.18 -16.45 -9.92
N LEU A 96 4.39 -16.30 -11.00
CA LEU A 96 4.60 -15.24 -11.97
C LEU A 96 4.31 -13.85 -11.36
N GLU A 97 3.33 -13.77 -10.48
CA GLU A 97 2.95 -12.58 -9.74
C GLU A 97 4.12 -12.11 -8.87
N ILE A 98 4.63 -12.97 -8.00
CA ILE A 98 5.76 -12.65 -7.12
C ILE A 98 7.01 -12.30 -7.93
N LYS A 99 7.34 -13.06 -8.98
CA LYS A 99 8.50 -12.76 -9.85
C LYS A 99 8.36 -11.37 -10.50
N SER A 100 7.16 -11.04 -10.99
CA SER A 100 6.91 -9.74 -11.61
C SER A 100 7.00 -8.59 -10.59
N MET A 101 6.50 -8.80 -9.37
CA MET A 101 6.61 -7.84 -8.28
C MET A 101 8.07 -7.63 -7.83
N ASN A 102 8.87 -8.69 -7.77
CA ASN A 102 10.30 -8.61 -7.51
C ASN A 102 11.03 -7.74 -8.57
N LEU A 103 10.72 -7.94 -9.86
CA LEU A 103 11.26 -7.13 -10.95
C LEU A 103 10.84 -5.66 -10.87
N MET A 104 9.60 -5.40 -10.48
CA MET A 104 9.09 -4.04 -10.27
C MET A 104 9.59 -3.40 -8.96
N LYS A 105 10.26 -4.17 -8.08
CA LYS A 105 10.80 -3.72 -6.79
C LYS A 105 9.74 -3.13 -5.88
N TYR A 106 8.74 -3.93 -5.54
CA TYR A 106 7.78 -3.57 -4.51
C TYR A 106 8.48 -3.36 -3.16
N ASP A 107 7.97 -2.42 -2.36
CA ASP A 107 8.51 -2.10 -1.02
C ASP A 107 7.82 -2.88 0.09
N ALA A 108 6.56 -3.25 -0.09
CA ALA A 108 5.80 -4.18 0.75
C ALA A 108 4.50 -4.60 0.06
N MET A 109 3.92 -5.72 0.50
CA MET A 109 2.54 -6.09 0.18
C MET A 109 1.81 -6.58 1.43
N THR A 110 0.47 -6.49 1.42
CA THR A 110 -0.38 -7.18 2.37
C THR A 110 -0.99 -8.45 1.77
N ILE A 111 -1.74 -9.18 2.57
CA ILE A 111 -2.39 -10.44 2.21
C ILE A 111 -3.87 -10.15 1.95
N GLY A 112 -4.41 -10.62 0.84
CA GLY A 112 -5.84 -10.71 0.58
C GLY A 112 -6.39 -12.10 0.88
N ASN A 113 -7.68 -12.31 0.61
CA ASN A 113 -8.30 -13.62 0.83
C ASN A 113 -7.91 -14.65 -0.25
N HIS A 114 -7.60 -14.23 -1.46
CA HIS A 114 -7.22 -15.15 -2.54
C HIS A 114 -5.77 -15.65 -2.48
N GLU A 115 -4.91 -15.08 -1.64
CA GLU A 115 -3.61 -15.69 -1.34
C GLU A 115 -3.77 -17.08 -0.72
N PHE A 116 -4.88 -17.35 -0.02
CA PHE A 116 -5.16 -18.63 0.61
C PHE A 116 -5.66 -19.73 -0.33
N ASP A 117 -6.01 -19.44 -1.58
CA ASP A 117 -6.68 -20.39 -2.48
C ASP A 117 -5.94 -21.72 -2.67
N PHE A 118 -4.62 -21.73 -2.69
CA PHE A 118 -3.78 -22.94 -2.70
C PHE A 118 -3.25 -23.33 -1.31
N GLY A 119 -3.72 -22.68 -0.23
CA GLY A 119 -3.37 -22.98 1.15
C GLY A 119 -2.02 -22.46 1.61
N LEU A 120 -1.71 -22.68 2.89
CA LEU A 120 -0.57 -22.05 3.58
C LEU A 120 0.79 -22.48 3.04
N ASP A 121 0.95 -23.74 2.61
CA ASP A 121 2.22 -24.23 2.05
C ASP A 121 2.59 -23.48 0.76
N ASN A 122 1.60 -23.23 -0.11
CA ASN A 122 1.83 -22.43 -1.31
C ASN A 122 2.14 -20.97 -0.96
N MET A 123 1.43 -20.39 0.00
CA MET A 123 1.76 -19.04 0.49
C MET A 123 3.19 -18.98 1.02
N ALA A 124 3.61 -19.95 1.84
CA ALA A 124 4.97 -20.01 2.36
C ALA A 124 6.03 -20.13 1.25
N ARG A 125 5.74 -20.92 0.21
CA ARG A 125 6.60 -21.01 -0.98
C ARG A 125 6.75 -19.67 -1.67
N LEU A 126 5.64 -18.97 -1.91
CA LEU A 126 5.62 -17.67 -2.57
C LEU A 126 6.30 -16.57 -1.74
N PHE A 127 6.00 -16.51 -0.44
CA PHE A 127 6.56 -15.49 0.45
C PHE A 127 8.08 -15.63 0.61
N LYS A 128 8.62 -16.86 0.56
CA LYS A 128 10.07 -17.10 0.51
C LYS A 128 10.73 -16.63 -0.79
N MET A 129 9.96 -16.51 -1.87
CA MET A 129 10.46 -16.00 -3.16
C MET A 129 10.39 -14.46 -3.25
N ALA A 130 9.60 -13.81 -2.41
CA ALA A 130 9.44 -12.36 -2.42
C ALA A 130 10.72 -11.67 -1.93
N ASN A 131 11.18 -10.65 -2.66
CA ASN A 131 12.31 -9.79 -2.29
C ASN A 131 11.87 -8.54 -1.50
N PHE A 132 10.63 -8.53 -1.05
CA PHE A 132 9.98 -7.48 -0.28
C PHE A 132 9.19 -8.10 0.87
N PRO A 133 8.98 -7.37 1.97
CA PRO A 133 8.24 -7.87 3.11
C PRO A 133 6.75 -8.08 2.79
N ILE A 134 6.22 -9.17 3.32
CA ILE A 134 4.78 -9.44 3.42
C ILE A 134 4.34 -8.94 4.78
N VAL A 135 3.31 -8.09 4.82
CA VAL A 135 2.84 -7.44 6.04
C VAL A 135 1.39 -7.82 6.33
N CYS A 136 1.13 -8.27 7.54
CA CYS A 136 -0.21 -8.46 8.07
C CYS A 136 -0.14 -8.31 9.60
N SER A 137 -0.97 -7.42 10.16
CA SER A 137 -0.90 -7.08 11.58
C SER A 137 -1.98 -7.77 12.41
N ASN A 138 -3.06 -8.17 11.77
CA ASN A 138 -4.25 -8.69 12.46
C ASN A 138 -4.49 -10.18 12.28
N TYR A 139 -3.51 -10.92 11.74
CA TYR A 139 -3.47 -12.38 11.82
C TYR A 139 -2.29 -12.81 12.69
N ASP A 140 -2.50 -13.83 13.51
CA ASP A 140 -1.43 -14.56 14.17
C ASP A 140 -1.12 -15.83 13.38
N PHE A 141 0.15 -16.05 13.09
CA PHE A 141 0.66 -17.17 12.31
C PHE A 141 1.47 -18.17 13.16
N GLU A 142 1.46 -18.00 14.49
CA GLU A 142 2.20 -18.90 15.41
C GLU A 142 1.79 -20.36 15.19
N GLY A 143 2.78 -21.25 15.10
CA GLY A 143 2.57 -22.68 14.85
C GLY A 143 2.18 -23.05 13.41
N THR A 144 2.12 -22.09 12.48
CA THR A 144 1.87 -22.36 11.05
C THR A 144 3.16 -22.30 10.23
N VAL A 145 3.12 -22.78 8.98
CA VAL A 145 4.25 -22.67 8.03
C VAL A 145 4.57 -21.23 7.61
N LEU A 146 3.73 -20.27 7.97
CA LEU A 146 3.92 -18.84 7.71
C LEU A 146 4.60 -18.09 8.86
N GLU A 147 4.83 -18.76 9.99
CA GLU A 147 5.50 -18.15 11.14
C GLU A 147 6.87 -17.57 10.74
N GLY A 148 7.08 -16.31 11.09
CA GLY A 148 8.31 -15.56 10.77
C GLY A 148 8.43 -15.08 9.32
N LEU A 149 7.60 -15.55 8.38
CA LEU A 149 7.58 -15.08 6.99
C LEU A 149 6.77 -13.78 6.83
N VAL A 150 5.74 -13.59 7.63
CA VAL A 150 4.87 -12.40 7.63
C VAL A 150 5.29 -11.47 8.76
N LYS A 151 5.35 -10.17 8.48
CA LYS A 151 5.73 -9.15 9.47
C LYS A 151 4.48 -8.42 9.97
N PRO A 152 4.38 -8.07 11.28
CA PRO A 152 3.28 -7.25 11.76
C PRO A 152 3.34 -5.81 11.25
N TYR A 153 4.53 -5.30 10.98
CA TYR A 153 4.79 -4.01 10.34
C TYR A 153 6.20 -3.96 9.78
N VAL A 154 6.47 -2.95 8.97
CA VAL A 154 7.82 -2.62 8.51
C VAL A 154 8.08 -1.13 8.65
N VAL A 155 9.36 -0.76 8.78
CA VAL A 155 9.79 0.64 8.81
C VAL A 155 10.74 0.88 7.65
N LEU A 156 10.34 1.79 6.78
CA LEU A 156 11.08 2.19 5.60
C LEU A 156 11.67 3.59 5.79
N LYS A 157 12.72 3.90 5.02
CA LYS A 157 13.31 5.25 4.99
C LYS A 157 13.41 5.73 3.55
N ARG A 158 12.86 6.92 3.26
CA ARG A 158 12.95 7.59 1.95
C ARG A 158 13.16 9.09 2.17
N ASN A 159 14.14 9.68 1.51
CA ASN A 159 14.44 11.13 1.61
C ASN A 159 14.61 11.64 3.05
N GLY A 160 15.13 10.80 3.96
CA GLY A 160 15.27 11.14 5.37
C GLY A 160 13.96 11.15 6.15
N VAL A 161 12.88 10.60 5.57
CA VAL A 161 11.57 10.37 6.21
C VAL A 161 11.51 8.93 6.70
N LYS A 162 11.04 8.72 7.91
CA LYS A 162 10.79 7.39 8.48
C LYS A 162 9.32 7.04 8.32
N ILE A 163 9.04 6.00 7.55
CA ILE A 163 7.69 5.58 7.16
C ILE A 163 7.40 4.23 7.83
N GLY A 164 6.38 4.20 8.68
CA GLY A 164 5.83 2.97 9.23
C GLY A 164 4.72 2.45 8.34
N VAL A 165 4.77 1.16 8.01
CA VAL A 165 3.75 0.49 7.21
C VAL A 165 3.25 -0.72 7.99
N PHE A 166 1.96 -0.79 8.23
CA PHE A 166 1.27 -1.94 8.81
C PHE A 166 0.10 -2.34 7.90
N ALA A 167 -0.53 -3.49 8.16
CA ALA A 167 -1.58 -3.95 7.28
C ALA A 167 -2.76 -4.61 8.02
N LEU A 168 -3.94 -4.49 7.42
CA LEU A 168 -5.19 -5.08 7.91
C LEU A 168 -5.80 -5.97 6.84
N CYS A 169 -6.13 -7.20 7.23
CA CYS A 169 -6.69 -8.22 6.37
C CYS A 169 -8.10 -8.61 6.83
N PRO A 170 -8.99 -9.10 5.94
CA PRO A 170 -10.37 -9.42 6.28
C PRO A 170 -10.47 -10.63 7.20
N GLN A 171 -11.64 -10.82 7.83
CA GLN A 171 -11.97 -12.08 8.49
C GLN A 171 -12.04 -13.19 7.44
N LEU A 172 -11.38 -14.33 7.70
CA LEU A 172 -11.31 -15.43 6.74
C LEU A 172 -12.57 -16.30 6.73
N GLU A 173 -13.31 -16.33 7.84
CA GLU A 173 -14.57 -17.06 7.93
C GLU A 173 -15.58 -16.53 6.90
N GLY A 174 -16.12 -17.43 6.09
CA GLY A 174 -17.02 -17.09 4.98
C GLY A 174 -16.34 -16.68 3.67
N LEU A 175 -15.07 -16.27 3.70
CA LEU A 175 -14.27 -15.91 2.50
C LEU A 175 -13.36 -17.04 2.04
N VAL A 176 -12.76 -17.77 2.98
CA VAL A 176 -11.75 -18.79 2.73
C VAL A 176 -12.21 -20.11 3.32
N GLN A 177 -11.99 -21.22 2.61
CA GLN A 177 -12.24 -22.55 3.15
C GLN A 177 -11.35 -22.77 4.38
N GLN A 178 -11.93 -23.25 5.49
CA GLN A 178 -11.22 -23.45 6.77
C GLN A 178 -9.93 -24.27 6.61
N SER A 179 -9.95 -25.34 5.80
CA SER A 179 -8.77 -26.17 5.53
C SER A 179 -7.61 -25.45 4.83
N LYS A 180 -7.85 -24.25 4.30
CA LYS A 180 -6.85 -23.41 3.62
C LYS A 180 -6.21 -22.36 4.51
N CYS A 181 -6.80 -22.13 5.70
CA CYS A 181 -6.34 -21.13 6.66
C CYS A 181 -6.29 -21.70 8.10
N GLU A 182 -6.17 -23.02 8.22
CA GLU A 182 -6.11 -23.69 9.53
C GLU A 182 -4.92 -23.18 10.35
N GLY A 183 -5.16 -22.90 11.63
CA GLY A 183 -4.16 -22.37 12.57
C GLY A 183 -4.00 -20.85 12.54
N ILE A 184 -4.60 -20.14 11.60
CA ILE A 184 -4.58 -18.67 11.60
C ILE A 184 -5.56 -18.14 12.64
N VAL A 185 -5.08 -17.23 13.51
CA VAL A 185 -5.95 -16.54 14.48
C VAL A 185 -6.19 -15.11 14.02
N TYR A 186 -7.46 -14.75 13.85
CA TYR A 186 -7.88 -13.42 13.45
C TYR A 186 -8.09 -12.50 14.65
N HIS A 187 -7.60 -11.27 14.55
CA HIS A 187 -7.79 -10.20 15.52
C HIS A 187 -8.58 -9.04 14.91
N LYS A 188 -9.47 -8.42 15.70
CA LYS A 188 -10.31 -7.28 15.23
C LYS A 188 -9.46 -6.10 14.78
N PRO A 189 -9.65 -5.61 13.55
CA PRO A 189 -8.78 -4.63 12.90
C PRO A 189 -8.61 -3.31 13.65
N ALA A 190 -9.68 -2.73 14.21
CA ALA A 190 -9.60 -1.42 14.88
C ALA A 190 -8.62 -1.42 16.08
N ALA A 191 -8.68 -2.45 16.92
CA ALA A 191 -7.77 -2.57 18.07
C ALA A 191 -6.32 -2.78 17.62
N VAL A 192 -6.12 -3.59 16.56
CA VAL A 192 -4.79 -3.82 15.98
C VAL A 192 -4.25 -2.56 15.33
N ALA A 193 -5.06 -1.83 14.57
CA ALA A 193 -4.66 -0.57 13.93
C ALA A 193 -4.14 0.43 14.96
N ASN A 194 -4.86 0.62 16.07
CA ASN A 194 -4.44 1.51 17.14
C ASN A 194 -3.13 1.07 17.79
N ARG A 195 -2.96 -0.22 18.06
CA ARG A 195 -1.72 -0.77 18.61
C ARG A 195 -0.54 -0.54 17.64
N MET A 196 -0.72 -0.80 16.35
CA MET A 196 0.33 -0.61 15.33
C MET A 196 0.68 0.87 15.17
N ALA A 197 -0.32 1.75 15.08
CA ALA A 197 -0.10 3.19 14.99
C ALA A 197 0.68 3.73 16.20
N MET A 198 0.32 3.30 17.41
CA MET A 198 1.04 3.66 18.64
C MET A 198 2.52 3.18 18.59
N ILE A 199 2.76 1.91 18.23
CA ILE A 199 4.13 1.38 18.12
C ILE A 199 4.92 2.19 17.09
N LEU A 200 4.36 2.42 15.90
CA LEU A 200 5.04 3.14 14.82
C LEU A 200 5.31 4.60 15.17
N ARG A 201 4.38 5.28 15.85
CA ARG A 201 4.54 6.67 16.26
C ARG A 201 5.48 6.83 17.46
N GLU A 202 5.27 6.05 18.50
CA GLU A 202 5.91 6.29 19.79
C GLU A 202 7.21 5.50 19.99
N GLN A 203 7.26 4.26 19.55
CA GLN A 203 8.48 3.45 19.72
C GLN A 203 9.41 3.59 18.50
N GLU A 204 8.85 3.42 17.29
CA GLU A 204 9.63 3.53 16.07
C GLU A 204 9.87 4.96 15.62
N LYS A 205 9.15 5.96 16.16
CA LYS A 205 9.27 7.39 15.81
C LYS A 205 9.11 7.66 14.31
N CYS A 206 8.13 7.01 13.68
CA CYS A 206 7.82 7.22 12.27
C CYS A 206 7.19 8.60 12.04
N ASP A 207 7.65 9.28 10.99
CA ASP A 207 7.09 10.56 10.53
C ASP A 207 5.75 10.36 9.82
N VAL A 208 5.60 9.25 9.08
CA VAL A 208 4.41 8.87 8.34
C VAL A 208 4.00 7.44 8.71
N VAL A 209 2.71 7.19 8.89
CA VAL A 209 2.14 5.86 9.15
C VAL A 209 1.11 5.54 8.07
N ILE A 210 1.34 4.46 7.34
CA ILE A 210 0.52 3.98 6.23
C ILE A 210 -0.10 2.63 6.62
N CYS A 211 -1.40 2.49 6.40
CA CYS A 211 -2.11 1.22 6.47
C CYS A 211 -2.30 0.66 5.06
N LEU A 212 -1.81 -0.55 4.80
CA LEU A 212 -2.21 -1.34 3.66
C LEU A 212 -3.44 -2.16 4.08
N SER A 213 -4.56 -1.96 3.42
CA SER A 213 -5.81 -2.59 3.81
C SER A 213 -6.33 -3.53 2.73
N HIS A 214 -6.77 -4.71 3.15
CA HIS A 214 -7.59 -5.58 2.32
C HIS A 214 -8.99 -5.78 2.92
N LEU A 215 -9.51 -4.77 3.63
CA LEU A 215 -10.82 -4.83 4.27
C LEU A 215 -11.97 -4.45 3.34
N GLY A 216 -11.67 -3.74 2.25
CA GLY A 216 -12.68 -3.08 1.43
C GLY A 216 -13.05 -1.70 1.95
N ILE A 217 -13.72 -0.90 1.12
CA ILE A 217 -14.12 0.46 1.49
C ILE A 217 -15.59 0.54 1.94
N VAL A 218 -16.38 -0.45 1.57
CA VAL A 218 -17.80 -0.60 1.91
C VAL A 218 -18.04 -2.00 2.43
N PRO A 219 -19.16 -2.23 3.17
CA PRO A 219 -19.50 -3.56 3.65
C PRO A 219 -19.54 -4.58 2.49
N ASN A 220 -18.96 -5.74 2.70
CA ASN A 220 -19.13 -6.89 1.81
C ASN A 220 -20.38 -7.66 2.28
N PRO A 221 -21.51 -7.62 1.55
CA PRO A 221 -22.77 -8.17 2.03
C PRO A 221 -22.66 -9.64 2.43
N GLY A 222 -23.00 -9.94 3.68
CA GLY A 222 -23.05 -11.30 4.21
C GLY A 222 -21.75 -11.92 4.66
N VAL A 223 -20.64 -11.19 4.62
CA VAL A 223 -19.32 -11.72 5.00
C VAL A 223 -18.68 -10.97 6.17
N ASP A 224 -18.55 -9.65 6.11
CA ASP A 224 -17.92 -8.87 7.18
C ASP A 224 -18.53 -7.46 7.25
N ASP A 225 -18.77 -6.97 8.49
CA ASP A 225 -19.16 -5.59 8.75
C ASP A 225 -17.97 -4.66 8.96
N VAL A 226 -16.73 -5.18 8.77
CA VAL A 226 -15.48 -4.45 9.00
C VAL A 226 -14.87 -4.02 7.66
N TYR A 227 -14.86 -2.71 7.41
CA TYR A 227 -14.36 -2.08 6.19
C TYR A 227 -13.72 -0.74 6.52
N ASP A 228 -12.90 -0.19 5.63
CA ASP A 228 -12.04 0.97 5.89
C ASP A 228 -12.80 2.17 6.44
N ASN A 229 -13.97 2.51 5.84
CA ASN A 229 -14.78 3.65 6.30
C ASN A 229 -15.39 3.44 7.68
N ALA A 230 -15.52 2.20 8.17
CA ALA A 230 -15.98 1.89 9.51
C ALA A 230 -14.83 1.81 10.53
N ILE A 231 -13.63 1.44 10.08
CA ILE A 231 -12.46 1.28 10.95
C ILE A 231 -11.77 2.60 11.21
N VAL A 232 -11.54 3.44 10.21
CA VAL A 232 -10.82 4.71 10.35
C VAL A 232 -11.38 5.60 11.45
N PRO A 233 -12.71 5.77 11.61
CA PRO A 233 -13.27 6.58 12.71
C PRO A 233 -12.96 6.08 14.13
N GLN A 234 -12.47 4.84 14.26
CA GLN A 234 -12.10 4.21 15.53
C GLN A 234 -10.58 4.23 15.77
N THR A 235 -9.81 4.81 14.86
CA THR A 235 -8.34 4.76 14.89
C THR A 235 -7.70 6.13 15.19
N HIS A 236 -6.42 6.07 15.54
CA HIS A 236 -5.57 7.22 15.81
C HIS A 236 -4.26 7.12 15.03
N GLY A 237 -3.71 8.25 14.62
CA GLY A 237 -2.32 8.35 14.19
C GLY A 237 -1.99 7.74 12.81
N ILE A 238 -2.98 7.37 12.00
CA ILE A 238 -2.79 6.93 10.61
C ILE A 238 -2.79 8.16 9.69
N ASP A 239 -1.92 8.17 8.67
CA ASP A 239 -1.85 9.27 7.71
C ASP A 239 -2.46 8.93 6.35
N LEU A 240 -2.49 7.64 6.00
CA LEU A 240 -2.98 7.16 4.69
C LEU A 240 -3.44 5.72 4.80
N VAL A 241 -4.57 5.40 4.18
CA VAL A 241 -5.01 4.03 3.92
C VAL A 241 -4.98 3.79 2.41
N LEU A 242 -4.29 2.73 2.01
CA LEU A 242 -4.30 2.19 0.66
C LEU A 242 -5.03 0.86 0.70
N GLY A 243 -6.06 0.69 -0.14
CA GLY A 243 -6.99 -0.41 0.06
C GLY A 243 -7.32 -1.23 -1.20
N GLY A 244 -7.95 -2.39 -0.96
CA GLY A 244 -8.41 -3.36 -1.95
C GLY A 244 -9.68 -4.10 -1.53
N HIS A 245 -9.88 -5.32 -2.02
CA HIS A 245 -10.93 -6.29 -1.68
C HIS A 245 -12.27 -6.05 -2.39
N THR A 246 -12.91 -4.91 -2.21
CA THR A 246 -14.25 -4.64 -2.79
C THR A 246 -14.20 -4.19 -4.26
N HIS A 247 -13.04 -4.19 -4.88
CA HIS A 247 -12.83 -3.78 -6.29
C HIS A 247 -13.34 -2.38 -6.60
N THR A 248 -13.52 -1.56 -5.60
CA THR A 248 -14.02 -0.18 -5.75
C THR A 248 -12.95 0.67 -6.41
N PHE A 249 -13.32 1.45 -7.42
CA PHE A 249 -12.44 2.42 -8.06
C PHE A 249 -12.81 3.83 -7.59
N LEU A 250 -11.86 4.51 -7.01
CA LEU A 250 -11.96 5.91 -6.61
C LEU A 250 -11.06 6.77 -7.51
N GLU A 251 -11.64 7.79 -8.15
CA GLU A 251 -10.85 8.79 -8.90
C GLU A 251 -10.04 9.70 -7.96
N LYS A 252 -10.53 9.89 -6.75
CA LYS A 252 -9.92 10.70 -5.70
C LYS A 252 -10.08 9.97 -4.37
N PRO A 253 -9.14 10.16 -3.43
CA PRO A 253 -9.27 9.54 -2.12
C PRO A 253 -10.52 10.04 -1.39
N GLU A 254 -11.24 9.13 -0.76
CA GLU A 254 -12.20 9.48 0.28
C GLU A 254 -11.46 10.00 1.50
N ARG A 255 -12.08 10.93 2.23
CA ARG A 255 -11.52 11.51 3.45
C ARG A 255 -12.44 11.21 4.62
N VAL A 256 -11.97 10.39 5.52
CA VAL A 256 -12.71 9.97 6.71
C VAL A 256 -12.02 10.52 7.94
N LYS A 257 -12.78 11.07 8.88
CA LYS A 257 -12.23 11.56 10.15
C LYS A 257 -11.92 10.37 11.06
N ASP A 258 -10.71 10.34 11.58
CA ASP A 258 -10.30 9.43 12.64
C ASP A 258 -10.90 9.85 14.01
N ALA A 259 -10.59 9.08 15.06
CA ALA A 259 -11.10 9.34 16.40
C ALA A 259 -10.62 10.68 17.00
N ASP A 260 -9.55 11.28 16.48
CA ASP A 260 -9.05 12.59 16.87
C ASP A 260 -9.64 13.72 16.01
N GLY A 261 -10.49 13.39 15.03
CA GLY A 261 -11.09 14.34 14.08
C GLY A 261 -10.17 14.73 12.92
N LYS A 262 -9.00 14.10 12.78
CA LYS A 262 -8.08 14.29 11.65
C LYS A 262 -8.63 13.57 10.42
N GLU A 263 -8.60 14.24 9.26
CA GLU A 263 -8.94 13.62 7.99
C GLU A 263 -7.84 12.64 7.55
N VAL A 264 -8.21 11.38 7.36
CA VAL A 264 -7.37 10.31 6.81
C VAL A 264 -7.84 10.01 5.39
N PRO A 265 -6.99 10.18 4.38
CA PRO A 265 -7.31 9.79 3.02
C PRO A 265 -7.29 8.26 2.87
N ILE A 266 -8.30 7.72 2.18
CA ILE A 266 -8.46 6.32 1.84
C ILE A 266 -8.50 6.22 0.31
N MET A 267 -7.67 5.36 -0.29
CA MET A 267 -7.60 5.19 -1.74
C MET A 267 -7.75 3.73 -2.15
N HIS A 268 -8.72 3.46 -3.02
CA HIS A 268 -8.96 2.19 -3.69
C HIS A 268 -8.89 2.36 -5.21
N ILE A 269 -8.43 1.35 -5.93
CA ILE A 269 -8.07 1.48 -7.37
C ILE A 269 -8.74 0.46 -8.30
N GLY A 270 -9.78 -0.19 -7.84
CA GLY A 270 -10.47 -1.23 -8.62
C GLY A 270 -9.68 -2.54 -8.61
N ASN A 271 -9.70 -3.26 -9.71
CA ASN A 271 -9.10 -4.59 -9.81
C ASN A 271 -8.39 -4.85 -11.15
N ASN A 272 -7.88 -6.08 -11.33
CA ASN A 272 -7.23 -6.58 -12.54
C ASN A 272 -5.99 -5.77 -12.98
N GLY A 273 -5.41 -4.97 -12.09
CA GLY A 273 -4.24 -4.15 -12.41
C GLY A 273 -4.49 -3.16 -13.57
N VAL A 274 -5.75 -2.72 -13.74
CA VAL A 274 -6.14 -1.74 -14.76
C VAL A 274 -5.63 -0.37 -14.40
N TYR A 275 -5.67 -0.03 -13.11
CA TYR A 275 -5.22 1.24 -12.57
C TYR A 275 -4.15 1.03 -11.50
N MET A 276 -3.38 2.07 -11.24
CA MET A 276 -2.52 2.24 -10.08
C MET A 276 -2.79 3.61 -9.47
N SER A 277 -2.77 3.73 -8.16
CA SER A 277 -2.85 5.06 -7.55
C SER A 277 -1.50 5.75 -7.60
N GLN A 278 -1.57 7.07 -7.67
CA GLN A 278 -0.43 7.94 -7.42
C GLN A 278 -0.80 8.87 -6.27
N THR A 279 -0.16 8.67 -5.12
CA THR A 279 -0.36 9.49 -3.92
C THR A 279 0.90 10.30 -3.63
N VAL A 280 0.74 11.58 -3.30
CA VAL A 280 1.83 12.45 -2.88
C VAL A 280 1.55 12.98 -1.48
N ILE A 281 2.44 12.68 -0.54
CA ILE A 281 2.40 13.23 0.82
C ILE A 281 3.38 14.40 0.87
N ASN A 282 2.86 15.59 1.14
CA ASN A 282 3.67 16.79 1.38
C ASN A 282 4.04 16.87 2.85
N LEU A 283 5.32 16.75 3.15
CA LEU A 283 5.82 16.77 4.52
C LEU A 283 6.14 18.20 4.94
N GLN A 284 5.50 18.65 6.01
CA GLN A 284 5.88 19.91 6.64
C GLN A 284 7.18 19.73 7.41
N LYS A 285 8.09 20.71 7.37
CA LYS A 285 9.24 20.72 8.28
C LYS A 285 8.72 20.85 9.71
N LYS A 286 9.12 19.94 10.57
CA LYS A 286 9.04 20.12 12.02
C LYS A 286 10.01 21.21 12.47
#